data_9b572129b798b50ac2827936f64bf845
#
_entry.id   9b572129b798b50ac2827936f64bf845
#
_cell.length_a   1.000
_cell.length_b   1.000
_cell.length_c   1.000
_cell.angle_alpha   90.00
_cell.angle_beta   90.00
_cell.angle_gamma   90.00
#
_symmetry.space_group_name_H-M   'P 1'
#
loop_
_entity.id
_entity.type
_entity.pdbx_description
1 polymer ?
#
loop_
_entity_poly.entity_id
_entity_poly.type
_entity_poly.pdbx_seq_one_letter_code
_entity_poly.pdbx_strand_id
1 'polypeptide(L)'
;MTDRQLISKCDSEFYEKLCRIADELGLARAEGDREGNDIRIVLLSGPSCSGKTTAAKMLADRLDDHGRRVVTVSIDDFYYDREHLDKLSARKGVDGIDYDSVDTIDLPCLESFVAELLSKGSAQCPVFDFKTGNRNGSREISSDENTVFVFEGIQAIYPEITRLLAPFGTVSVYIAPQTPIAVGESVFDPNEIREMRRIVRDYNFRGASAEFTMTLWKSVRRNEDANIFPYVDDCTYRIDSTHGYEIGVLKPYLERILSELCEDSAHYERARAVLEKISSVTPIDASLIEEGSLYKEFV
;
A
#
# COMPACT_ATOMS: atom_id res chain seq x y z
N MET A 1 0.92 31.26 1.13
CA MET A 1 0.51 30.09 1.95
C MET A 1 1.75 29.63 2.71
N THR A 2 1.66 29.42 4.02
CA THR A 2 2.75 28.87 4.83
C THR A 2 2.87 27.36 4.61
N ASP A 3 4.04 26.75 4.94
CA ASP A 3 4.25 25.31 4.81
C ASP A 3 3.21 24.52 5.62
N ARG A 4 2.93 24.94 6.85
CA ARG A 4 1.86 24.32 7.68
C ARG A 4 0.49 24.36 7.00
N GLN A 5 0.14 25.48 6.37
CA GLN A 5 -1.14 25.60 5.65
C GLN A 5 -1.17 24.70 4.40
N LEU A 6 -0.04 24.58 3.72
CA LEU A 6 0.08 23.69 2.55
C LEU A 6 -0.08 22.20 2.95
N ILE A 7 0.64 21.78 4.00
CA ILE A 7 0.55 20.42 4.55
C ILE A 7 -0.89 20.13 4.98
N SER A 8 -1.47 20.95 5.85
CA SER A 8 -2.84 20.73 6.35
C SER A 8 -3.88 20.66 5.23
N LYS A 9 -3.73 21.49 4.19
CA LYS A 9 -4.61 21.46 3.03
C LYS A 9 -4.50 20.11 2.28
N CYS A 10 -3.28 19.67 1.93
CA CYS A 10 -3.09 18.44 1.19
C CYS A 10 -3.54 17.21 1.97
N ASP A 11 -3.23 17.15 3.28
CA ASP A 11 -3.63 16.06 4.15
C ASP A 11 -5.16 16.01 4.30
N SER A 12 -5.83 17.18 4.43
CA SER A 12 -7.29 17.25 4.46
C SER A 12 -7.93 16.81 3.15
N GLU A 13 -7.42 17.24 1.99
CA GLU A 13 -7.92 16.82 0.67
C GLU A 13 -7.76 15.31 0.45
N PHE A 14 -6.68 14.72 0.93
CA PHE A 14 -6.48 13.28 0.89
C PHE A 14 -7.46 12.54 1.81
N TYR A 15 -7.60 13.00 3.05
CA TYR A 15 -8.55 12.45 4.02
C TYR A 15 -9.99 12.51 3.53
N GLU A 16 -10.41 13.64 2.94
CA GLU A 16 -11.75 13.80 2.39
C GLU A 16 -12.07 12.80 1.27
N LYS A 17 -11.08 12.42 0.44
CA LYS A 17 -11.25 11.39 -0.60
C LYS A 17 -11.57 10.03 0.03
N LEU A 18 -10.84 9.68 1.11
CA LEU A 18 -11.08 8.44 1.85
C LEU A 18 -12.43 8.45 2.59
N CYS A 19 -12.79 9.59 3.20
CA CYS A 19 -14.07 9.75 3.87
C CYS A 19 -15.25 9.53 2.92
N ARG A 20 -15.21 10.06 1.69
CA ARG A 20 -16.27 9.83 0.70
C ARG A 20 -16.48 8.35 0.41
N ILE A 21 -15.40 7.60 0.22
CA ILE A 21 -15.48 6.15 0.01
C ILE A 21 -16.07 5.46 1.23
N ALA A 22 -15.58 5.78 2.44
CA ALA A 22 -16.10 5.20 3.66
C ALA A 22 -17.58 5.54 3.90
N ASP A 23 -17.99 6.78 3.59
CA ASP A 23 -19.39 7.21 3.70
C ASP A 23 -20.28 6.43 2.74
N GLU A 24 -19.86 6.24 1.48
CA GLU A 24 -20.59 5.42 0.50
C GLU A 24 -20.72 3.96 0.97
N LEU A 25 -19.63 3.38 1.51
CA LEU A 25 -19.64 2.02 2.04
C LEU A 25 -20.48 1.88 3.34
N GLY A 26 -20.50 2.91 4.16
CA GLY A 26 -21.29 2.96 5.40
C GLY A 26 -22.79 3.14 5.14
N LEU A 27 -23.14 4.02 4.20
CA LEU A 27 -24.52 4.37 3.86
C LEU A 27 -25.24 3.27 3.05
N ALA A 28 -24.52 2.49 2.24
CA ALA A 28 -25.10 1.41 1.44
C ALA A 28 -25.95 0.41 2.27
N ARG A 29 -25.67 0.31 3.56
CA ARG A 29 -26.46 -0.51 4.50
C ARG A 29 -27.63 0.23 5.16
N ALA A 30 -27.49 1.53 5.40
CA ALA A 30 -28.48 2.34 6.13
C ALA A 30 -29.81 2.49 5.37
N GLU A 31 -29.79 2.44 4.04
CA GLU A 31 -30.95 2.61 3.17
C GLU A 31 -31.81 1.33 2.99
N GLY A 32 -31.47 0.24 3.70
CA GLY A 32 -32.32 -0.94 3.76
C GLY A 32 -32.39 -1.77 2.48
N ASP A 33 -31.35 -1.72 1.68
CA ASP A 33 -31.21 -2.57 0.49
C ASP A 33 -31.01 -4.03 0.92
N ARG A 34 -32.15 -4.69 1.23
CA ARG A 34 -32.21 -6.09 1.69
C ARG A 34 -31.93 -7.10 0.58
N GLU A 35 -31.71 -6.65 -0.64
CA GLU A 35 -31.46 -7.48 -1.82
C GLU A 35 -30.01 -7.33 -2.31
N GLY A 36 -29.04 -7.84 -1.54
CA GLY A 36 -27.79 -8.32 -2.15
C GLY A 36 -26.56 -7.41 -2.16
N ASN A 37 -26.57 -6.20 -1.60
CA ASN A 37 -25.41 -5.28 -1.65
C ASN A 37 -24.78 -4.93 -0.31
N ASP A 38 -24.78 -5.83 0.66
CA ASP A 38 -24.00 -5.60 1.90
C ASP A 38 -22.50 -5.79 1.61
N ILE A 39 -21.81 -4.67 1.37
CA ILE A 39 -20.36 -4.67 1.18
C ILE A 39 -19.71 -5.01 2.51
N ARG A 40 -19.08 -6.17 2.56
CA ARG A 40 -18.39 -6.69 3.73
C ARG A 40 -16.88 -6.77 3.56
N ILE A 41 -16.39 -6.68 2.33
CA ILE A 41 -14.98 -6.82 1.99
C ILE A 41 -14.51 -5.63 1.16
N VAL A 42 -13.46 -4.99 1.62
CA VAL A 42 -12.71 -3.96 0.89
C VAL A 42 -11.35 -4.54 0.54
N LEU A 43 -11.03 -4.64 -0.75
CA LEU A 43 -9.72 -5.04 -1.26
C LEU A 43 -8.88 -3.79 -1.46
N LEU A 44 -7.95 -3.52 -0.55
CA LEU A 44 -7.09 -2.33 -0.60
C LEU A 44 -5.74 -2.69 -1.18
N SER A 45 -5.48 -2.27 -2.41
CA SER A 45 -4.21 -2.47 -3.09
C SER A 45 -3.53 -1.15 -3.44
N GLY A 46 -2.27 -1.28 -3.73
CA GLY A 46 -1.40 -0.22 -4.22
C GLY A 46 0.05 -0.66 -4.20
N PRO A 47 0.89 -0.06 -5.01
CA PRO A 47 2.30 -0.41 -5.08
C PRO A 47 3.04 -0.03 -3.79
N SER A 48 4.29 -0.43 -3.70
CA SER A 48 5.13 -0.06 -2.55
C SER A 48 5.19 1.47 -2.37
N CYS A 49 5.12 1.94 -1.11
CA CYS A 49 5.14 3.37 -0.75
C CYS A 49 3.97 4.19 -1.32
N SER A 50 2.82 3.57 -1.50
CA SER A 50 1.59 4.25 -1.92
C SER A 50 0.78 4.87 -0.78
N GLY A 51 1.01 4.44 0.48
CA GLY A 51 0.25 4.87 1.67
C GLY A 51 -0.91 3.94 2.03
N LYS A 52 -0.85 2.64 1.64
CA LYS A 52 -1.92 1.66 1.94
C LYS A 52 -2.24 1.56 3.43
N THR A 53 -1.21 1.43 4.26
CA THR A 53 -1.39 1.20 5.71
C THR A 53 -2.12 2.35 6.37
N THR A 54 -1.71 3.58 6.09
CA THR A 54 -2.38 4.78 6.61
C THR A 54 -3.79 4.91 6.05
N ALA A 55 -3.99 4.66 4.75
CA ALA A 55 -5.33 4.69 4.15
C ALA A 55 -6.27 3.65 4.75
N ALA A 56 -5.79 2.42 5.03
CA ALA A 56 -6.57 1.39 5.71
C ALA A 56 -7.05 1.86 7.10
N LYS A 57 -6.16 2.51 7.86
CA LYS A 57 -6.50 3.06 9.18
C LYS A 57 -7.53 4.19 9.07
N MET A 58 -7.32 5.13 8.16
CA MET A 58 -8.26 6.25 7.96
C MET A 58 -9.65 5.77 7.51
N LEU A 59 -9.71 4.75 6.62
CA LEU A 59 -10.96 4.11 6.24
C LEU A 59 -11.63 3.43 7.43
N ALA A 60 -10.85 2.74 8.28
CA ALA A 60 -11.35 2.09 9.46
C ALA A 60 -11.95 3.10 10.45
N ASP A 61 -11.21 4.16 10.76
CA ASP A 61 -11.66 5.21 11.69
C ASP A 61 -12.97 5.84 11.20
N ARG A 62 -13.10 6.11 9.88
CA ARG A 62 -14.31 6.70 9.33
C ARG A 62 -15.50 5.74 9.27
N LEU A 63 -15.28 4.46 8.98
CA LEU A 63 -16.32 3.44 9.00
C LEU A 63 -16.84 3.18 10.43
N ASP A 64 -15.97 3.30 11.43
CA ASP A 64 -16.36 3.22 12.85
C ASP A 64 -17.35 4.34 13.23
N ASP A 65 -17.19 5.56 12.70
CA ASP A 65 -18.16 6.66 12.82
C ASP A 65 -19.56 6.29 12.30
N HIS A 66 -19.65 5.35 11.34
CA HIS A 66 -20.89 4.78 10.82
C HIS A 66 -21.38 3.53 11.58
N GLY A 67 -20.76 3.21 12.72
CA GLY A 67 -21.08 2.02 13.52
C GLY A 67 -20.65 0.71 12.86
N ARG A 68 -19.70 0.75 11.90
CA ARG A 68 -19.12 -0.42 11.25
C ARG A 68 -17.79 -0.77 11.92
N ARG A 69 -17.71 -1.97 12.50
CA ARG A 69 -16.44 -2.49 13.00
C ARG A 69 -15.53 -2.87 11.84
N VAL A 70 -14.32 -2.36 11.82
CA VAL A 70 -13.34 -2.71 10.78
C VAL A 70 -12.28 -3.67 11.30
N VAL A 71 -12.00 -4.69 10.50
CA VAL A 71 -10.91 -5.64 10.75
C VAL A 71 -10.00 -5.68 9.53
N THR A 72 -8.73 -5.30 9.71
CA THR A 72 -7.73 -5.39 8.66
C THR A 72 -7.08 -6.77 8.64
N VAL A 73 -7.01 -7.36 7.46
CA VAL A 73 -6.39 -8.65 7.17
C VAL A 73 -5.34 -8.45 6.10
N SER A 74 -4.09 -8.83 6.35
CA SER A 74 -3.05 -8.78 5.32
C SER A 74 -3.16 -9.99 4.39
N ILE A 75 -3.13 -9.75 3.10
CA ILE A 75 -3.02 -10.83 2.09
C ILE A 75 -1.71 -11.59 2.28
N ASP A 76 -0.67 -10.91 2.76
CA ASP A 76 0.64 -11.52 3.01
C ASP A 76 0.60 -12.61 4.10
N ASP A 77 -0.40 -12.59 5.00
CA ASP A 77 -0.60 -13.64 5.99
C ASP A 77 -0.93 -15.02 5.33
N PHE A 78 -1.35 -15.02 4.08
CA PHE A 78 -1.71 -16.22 3.31
C PHE A 78 -0.60 -16.74 2.40
N TYR A 79 0.64 -16.26 2.51
CA TYR A 79 1.75 -16.88 1.79
C TYR A 79 1.93 -18.35 2.19
N TYR A 80 2.33 -19.17 1.20
CA TYR A 80 2.84 -20.50 1.49
C TYR A 80 4.14 -20.43 2.28
N ASP A 81 4.43 -21.49 3.03
CA ASP A 81 5.71 -21.63 3.73
C ASP A 81 6.90 -21.68 2.76
N ARG A 82 8.06 -21.27 3.24
CA ARG A 82 9.30 -21.12 2.47
C ARG A 82 9.65 -22.37 1.66
N GLU A 83 9.49 -23.56 2.24
CA GLU A 83 9.78 -24.80 1.53
C GLU A 83 8.91 -24.96 0.27
N HIS A 84 7.65 -24.57 0.33
CA HIS A 84 6.74 -24.58 -0.83
C HIS A 84 7.18 -23.54 -1.86
N LEU A 85 7.51 -22.33 -1.42
CA LEU A 85 7.91 -21.22 -2.28
C LEU A 85 9.25 -21.50 -2.98
N ASP A 86 10.22 -22.10 -2.29
CA ASP A 86 11.50 -22.53 -2.89
C ASP A 86 11.28 -23.59 -3.99
N LYS A 87 10.39 -24.56 -3.75
CA LYS A 87 10.01 -25.54 -4.77
C LYS A 87 9.31 -24.91 -5.97
N LEU A 88 8.47 -23.90 -5.72
CA LEU A 88 7.79 -23.15 -6.78
C LEU A 88 8.79 -22.39 -7.65
N SER A 89 9.73 -21.65 -7.03
CA SER A 89 10.78 -20.91 -7.72
C SER A 89 11.67 -21.83 -8.56
N ALA A 90 12.08 -22.99 -7.98
CA ALA A 90 12.86 -23.99 -8.68
C ALA A 90 12.13 -24.56 -9.91
N ARG A 91 10.82 -24.82 -9.82
CA ARG A 91 10.00 -25.27 -10.96
C ARG A 91 9.89 -24.23 -12.07
N LYS A 92 9.85 -22.93 -11.70
CA LYS A 92 9.81 -21.82 -12.64
C LYS A 92 11.18 -21.46 -13.22
N GLY A 93 12.27 -22.00 -12.67
CA GLY A 93 13.64 -21.70 -13.09
C GLY A 93 14.06 -20.25 -12.77
N VAL A 94 13.53 -19.68 -11.69
CA VAL A 94 13.87 -18.32 -11.24
C VAL A 94 14.68 -18.39 -9.95
N ASP A 95 15.64 -17.45 -9.81
CA ASP A 95 16.42 -17.31 -8.60
C ASP A 95 15.62 -16.48 -7.57
N GLY A 96 15.40 -17.08 -6.38
CA GLY A 96 14.69 -16.45 -5.28
C GLY A 96 13.16 -16.55 -5.39
N ILE A 97 12.49 -16.10 -4.34
CA ILE A 97 11.03 -16.11 -4.22
C ILE A 97 10.48 -14.77 -4.72
N ASP A 98 9.58 -14.81 -5.68
CA ASP A 98 8.83 -13.65 -6.14
C ASP A 98 7.56 -13.49 -5.31
N TYR A 99 7.66 -12.81 -4.18
CA TYR A 99 6.54 -12.56 -3.27
C TYR A 99 5.43 -11.69 -3.88
N ASP A 100 5.67 -11.02 -4.99
CA ASP A 100 4.63 -10.23 -5.67
C ASP A 100 3.76 -11.12 -6.60
N SER A 101 4.18 -12.36 -6.86
CA SER A 101 3.40 -13.31 -7.66
C SER A 101 2.19 -13.84 -6.89
N VAL A 102 1.03 -13.95 -7.55
CA VAL A 102 -0.17 -14.59 -6.98
C VAL A 102 0.05 -16.05 -6.59
N ASP A 103 0.96 -16.74 -7.26
CA ASP A 103 1.28 -18.15 -7.00
C ASP A 103 1.91 -18.39 -5.62
N THR A 104 2.34 -17.33 -4.96
CA THR A 104 2.86 -17.39 -3.58
C THR A 104 1.77 -17.38 -2.53
N ILE A 105 0.54 -17.03 -2.92
CA ILE A 105 -0.63 -16.98 -2.04
C ILE A 105 -1.36 -18.32 -2.04
N ASP A 106 -1.66 -18.84 -0.85
CA ASP A 106 -2.50 -20.02 -0.63
C ASP A 106 -3.98 -19.62 -0.82
N LEU A 107 -4.42 -19.53 -2.08
CA LEU A 107 -5.78 -19.16 -2.42
C LEU A 107 -6.84 -20.07 -1.79
N PRO A 108 -6.67 -21.43 -1.73
CA PRO A 108 -7.58 -22.29 -1.00
C PRO A 108 -7.71 -21.96 0.49
N CYS A 109 -6.61 -21.60 1.14
CA CYS A 109 -6.62 -21.17 2.54
C CYS A 109 -7.37 -19.85 2.70
N LEU A 110 -7.14 -18.87 1.84
CA LEU A 110 -7.85 -17.58 1.83
C LEU A 110 -9.36 -17.78 1.62
N GLU A 111 -9.76 -18.60 0.64
CA GLU A 111 -11.17 -18.90 0.38
C GLU A 111 -11.84 -19.54 1.58
N SER A 112 -11.22 -20.58 2.15
CA SER A 112 -11.74 -21.28 3.32
C SER A 112 -11.87 -20.34 4.51
N PHE A 113 -10.87 -19.49 4.74
CA PHE A 113 -10.89 -18.50 5.83
C PHE A 113 -12.09 -17.54 5.69
N VAL A 114 -12.29 -16.95 4.49
CA VAL A 114 -13.38 -16.00 4.28
C VAL A 114 -14.75 -16.68 4.37
N ALA A 115 -14.90 -17.86 3.77
CA ALA A 115 -16.15 -18.64 3.83
C ALA A 115 -16.51 -19.02 5.28
N GLU A 116 -15.53 -19.45 6.07
CA GLU A 116 -15.72 -19.80 7.49
C GLU A 116 -16.06 -18.55 8.32
N LEU A 117 -15.30 -17.46 8.15
CA LEU A 117 -15.49 -16.21 8.86
C LEU A 117 -16.89 -15.64 8.67
N LEU A 118 -17.40 -15.64 7.45
CA LEU A 118 -18.71 -15.08 7.13
C LEU A 118 -19.88 -16.03 7.49
N SER A 119 -19.66 -17.36 7.46
CA SER A 119 -20.72 -18.34 7.77
C SER A 119 -20.81 -18.70 9.25
N LYS A 120 -19.68 -18.76 9.97
CA LYS A 120 -19.61 -19.16 11.39
C LYS A 120 -19.43 -18.00 12.37
N GLY A 121 -19.10 -16.80 11.86
CA GLY A 121 -18.85 -15.63 12.69
C GLY A 121 -17.43 -15.56 13.28
N SER A 122 -16.58 -16.57 13.03
CA SER A 122 -15.15 -16.52 13.36
C SER A 122 -14.36 -17.51 12.52
N ALA A 123 -13.07 -17.23 12.30
CA ALA A 123 -12.12 -18.10 11.60
C ALA A 123 -10.69 -17.88 12.07
N GLN A 124 -9.82 -18.87 11.85
CA GLN A 124 -8.39 -18.77 12.14
C GLN A 124 -7.64 -18.18 10.95
N CYS A 125 -7.13 -16.95 11.11
CA CYS A 125 -6.27 -16.29 10.13
C CYS A 125 -4.83 -16.74 10.37
N PRO A 126 -4.10 -17.26 9.36
CA PRO A 126 -2.68 -17.54 9.52
C PRO A 126 -1.91 -16.26 9.84
N VAL A 127 -0.69 -16.40 10.36
CA VAL A 127 0.24 -15.30 10.60
C VAL A 127 1.55 -15.63 9.91
N PHE A 128 1.91 -14.85 8.90
CA PHE A 128 3.17 -15.05 8.18
C PHE A 128 4.30 -14.24 8.81
N ASP A 129 5.44 -14.90 9.01
CA ASP A 129 6.65 -14.26 9.53
C ASP A 129 7.69 -14.12 8.42
N PHE A 130 7.88 -12.90 7.93
CA PHE A 130 8.86 -12.58 6.88
C PHE A 130 10.32 -12.87 7.28
N LYS A 131 10.65 -12.93 8.58
CA LYS A 131 12.01 -13.24 9.01
C LYS A 131 12.35 -14.71 8.78
N THR A 132 11.38 -15.58 9.03
CA THR A 132 11.54 -17.02 8.84
C THR A 132 11.07 -17.48 7.48
N GLY A 133 10.17 -16.71 6.82
CA GLY A 133 9.50 -17.07 5.59
C GLY A 133 8.46 -18.16 5.76
N ASN A 134 7.90 -18.32 6.95
CA ASN A 134 6.94 -19.37 7.27
C ASN A 134 5.74 -18.80 8.04
N ARG A 135 4.63 -19.54 8.03
CA ARG A 135 3.49 -19.28 8.92
C ARG A 135 3.89 -19.59 10.36
N ASN A 136 3.68 -18.65 11.25
CA ASN A 136 3.99 -18.76 12.68
C ASN A 136 2.69 -18.76 13.50
N GLY A 137 1.90 -19.84 13.36
CA GLY A 137 0.62 -19.99 14.03
C GLY A 137 -0.54 -19.30 13.32
N SER A 138 -1.59 -19.01 14.08
CA SER A 138 -2.79 -18.32 13.60
C SER A 138 -3.35 -17.41 14.69
N ARG A 139 -4.18 -16.45 14.28
CA ARG A 139 -4.98 -15.60 15.17
C ARG A 139 -6.46 -15.78 14.86
N GLU A 140 -7.30 -15.79 15.88
CA GLU A 140 -8.74 -15.81 15.69
C GLU A 140 -9.24 -14.42 15.27
N ILE A 141 -10.01 -14.38 14.20
CA ILE A 141 -10.74 -13.19 13.76
C ILE A 141 -12.22 -13.47 13.89
N SER A 142 -12.95 -12.56 14.55
CA SER A 142 -14.40 -12.65 14.71
C SER A 142 -15.11 -11.69 13.75
N SER A 143 -16.30 -12.09 13.34
CA SER A 143 -17.20 -11.36 12.47
C SER A 143 -18.58 -11.25 13.09
N ASP A 144 -19.21 -10.10 12.94
CA ASP A 144 -20.63 -9.90 13.17
C ASP A 144 -21.28 -9.24 11.93
N GLU A 145 -22.54 -8.93 12.00
CA GLU A 145 -23.27 -8.32 10.88
C GLU A 145 -22.77 -6.89 10.53
N ASN A 146 -22.10 -6.21 11.48
CA ASN A 146 -21.56 -4.85 11.28
C ASN A 146 -20.09 -4.85 10.84
N THR A 147 -19.45 -6.01 10.76
CA THR A 147 -18.02 -6.10 10.46
C THR A 147 -17.74 -5.92 8.97
N VAL A 148 -16.82 -5.00 8.64
CA VAL A 148 -16.20 -4.82 7.33
C VAL A 148 -14.75 -5.30 7.41
N PHE A 149 -14.33 -6.12 6.48
CA PHE A 149 -12.96 -6.60 6.38
C PHE A 149 -12.20 -5.81 5.32
N VAL A 150 -11.08 -5.22 5.69
CA VAL A 150 -10.14 -4.60 4.75
C VAL A 150 -9.01 -5.58 4.50
N PHE A 151 -9.04 -6.26 3.35
CA PHE A 151 -7.94 -7.09 2.89
C PHE A 151 -6.92 -6.20 2.19
N GLU A 152 -5.76 -6.03 2.81
CA GLU A 152 -4.72 -5.16 2.28
C GLU A 152 -3.54 -5.98 1.76
N GLY A 153 -2.98 -5.53 0.65
CA GLY A 153 -1.80 -6.13 0.04
C GLY A 153 -1.63 -5.69 -1.41
N ILE A 154 -0.45 -5.93 -1.95
CA ILE A 154 -0.17 -5.67 -3.37
C ILE A 154 -1.11 -6.49 -4.24
N GLN A 155 -1.30 -7.78 -3.88
CA GLN A 155 -2.07 -8.75 -4.63
C GLN A 155 -3.59 -8.60 -4.47
N ALA A 156 -4.08 -7.72 -3.58
CA ALA A 156 -5.50 -7.62 -3.26
C ALA A 156 -6.42 -7.37 -4.48
N ILE A 157 -5.91 -6.75 -5.55
CA ILE A 157 -6.66 -6.52 -6.79
C ILE A 157 -6.31 -7.50 -7.93
N TYR A 158 -5.52 -8.53 -7.67
CA TYR A 158 -5.23 -9.52 -8.71
C TYR A 158 -6.50 -10.30 -9.08
N PRO A 159 -6.68 -10.65 -10.35
CA PRO A 159 -7.91 -11.30 -10.82
C PRO A 159 -8.27 -12.58 -10.07
N GLU A 160 -7.28 -13.33 -9.60
CA GLU A 160 -7.47 -14.55 -8.83
C GLU A 160 -8.13 -14.24 -7.48
N ILE A 161 -7.69 -13.20 -6.80
CA ILE A 161 -8.22 -12.76 -5.50
C ILE A 161 -9.57 -12.08 -5.66
N THR A 162 -9.69 -11.16 -6.62
CA THR A 162 -10.96 -10.45 -6.85
C THR A 162 -12.08 -11.41 -7.23
N ARG A 163 -11.82 -12.40 -8.10
CA ARG A 163 -12.82 -13.42 -8.47
C ARG A 163 -13.17 -14.34 -7.31
N LEU A 164 -12.18 -14.75 -6.53
CA LEU A 164 -12.37 -15.61 -5.35
C LEU A 164 -13.27 -14.92 -4.31
N LEU A 165 -13.08 -13.62 -4.08
CA LEU A 165 -13.79 -12.87 -3.05
C LEU A 165 -15.08 -12.17 -3.55
N ALA A 166 -15.30 -12.08 -4.86
CA ALA A 166 -16.48 -11.44 -5.45
C ALA A 166 -17.83 -11.93 -4.88
N PRO A 167 -18.04 -13.24 -4.58
CA PRO A 167 -19.32 -13.71 -4.03
C PRO A 167 -19.67 -13.16 -2.64
N PHE A 168 -18.74 -12.51 -1.96
CA PHE A 168 -18.88 -12.09 -0.56
C PHE A 168 -19.15 -10.58 -0.38
N GLY A 169 -19.63 -9.88 -1.43
CA GLY A 169 -19.92 -8.44 -1.33
C GLY A 169 -18.63 -7.62 -1.22
N THR A 170 -17.88 -7.53 -2.33
CA THR A 170 -16.52 -7.00 -2.34
C THR A 170 -16.43 -5.73 -3.20
N VAL A 171 -15.68 -4.74 -2.71
CA VAL A 171 -15.21 -3.58 -3.49
C VAL A 171 -13.70 -3.52 -3.50
N SER A 172 -13.13 -2.97 -4.57
CA SER A 172 -11.70 -2.79 -4.72
C SER A 172 -11.31 -1.31 -4.66
N VAL A 173 -10.25 -1.01 -3.91
CA VAL A 173 -9.68 0.33 -3.75
C VAL A 173 -8.21 0.27 -4.13
N TYR A 174 -7.83 1.05 -5.11
CA TYR A 174 -6.42 1.22 -5.49
C TYR A 174 -5.91 2.57 -5.00
N ILE A 175 -4.74 2.59 -4.36
CA ILE A 175 -4.09 3.81 -3.86
C ILE A 175 -2.66 3.92 -4.36
N ALA A 176 -2.32 5.05 -4.98
CA ALA A 176 -0.96 5.41 -5.37
C ALA A 176 -0.85 6.91 -5.64
N PRO A 177 0.36 7.51 -5.65
CA PRO A 177 0.55 8.77 -6.33
C PRO A 177 0.18 8.63 -7.80
N GLN A 178 -0.64 9.55 -8.30
CA GLN A 178 -1.11 9.53 -9.68
C GLN A 178 -0.85 10.87 -10.40
N THR A 179 -0.79 11.97 -9.63
CA THR A 179 -0.56 13.31 -10.17
C THR A 179 0.92 13.67 -10.10
N PRO A 180 1.55 14.12 -11.19
CA PRO A 180 2.90 14.67 -11.16
C PRO A 180 2.98 15.95 -10.32
N ILE A 181 4.13 16.18 -9.68
CA ILE A 181 4.40 17.41 -8.92
C ILE A 181 5.34 18.29 -9.72
N ALA A 182 4.90 19.51 -10.04
CA ALA A 182 5.73 20.52 -10.69
C ALA A 182 6.29 21.52 -9.67
N VAL A 183 7.61 21.72 -9.69
CA VAL A 183 8.31 22.73 -8.88
C VAL A 183 9.29 23.49 -9.78
N GLY A 184 8.99 24.75 -10.08
CA GLY A 184 9.74 25.51 -11.08
C GLY A 184 9.68 24.83 -12.46
N GLU A 185 10.83 24.52 -13.03
CA GLU A 185 10.97 23.81 -14.32
C GLU A 185 11.00 22.27 -14.14
N SER A 186 11.13 21.78 -12.92
CA SER A 186 11.20 20.35 -12.61
C SER A 186 9.80 19.74 -12.46
N VAL A 187 9.59 18.57 -13.09
CA VAL A 187 8.35 17.79 -12.95
C VAL A 187 8.71 16.40 -12.42
N PHE A 188 8.16 16.04 -11.28
CA PHE A 188 8.35 14.73 -10.62
C PHE A 188 7.18 13.84 -10.97
N ASP A 189 7.43 12.73 -11.67
CA ASP A 189 6.37 11.79 -12.00
C ASP A 189 6.02 10.88 -10.82
N PRO A 190 4.84 10.23 -10.83
CA PRO A 190 4.38 9.39 -9.72
C PRO A 190 5.34 8.27 -9.32
N ASN A 191 6.10 7.70 -10.27
CA ASN A 191 7.05 6.63 -9.97
C ASN A 191 8.34 7.18 -9.35
N GLU A 192 8.80 8.34 -9.79
CA GLU A 192 9.92 9.06 -9.14
C GLU A 192 9.56 9.42 -7.69
N ILE A 193 8.35 9.93 -7.48
CA ILE A 193 7.83 10.26 -6.14
C ILE A 193 7.88 9.02 -5.23
N ARG A 194 7.38 7.88 -5.70
CA ARG A 194 7.39 6.63 -4.94
C ARG A 194 8.78 6.08 -4.67
N GLU A 195 9.69 6.21 -5.64
CA GLU A 195 11.09 5.83 -5.43
C GLU A 195 11.73 6.68 -4.34
N MET A 196 11.54 7.99 -4.37
CA MET A 196 12.01 8.91 -3.33
C MET A 196 11.44 8.59 -1.96
N ARG A 197 10.12 8.35 -1.86
CA ARG A 197 9.47 7.87 -0.63
C ARG A 197 10.13 6.57 -0.13
N ARG A 198 10.39 5.63 -1.04
CA ARG A 198 10.99 4.34 -0.69
C ARG A 198 12.42 4.46 -0.19
N ILE A 199 13.25 5.28 -0.84
CA ILE A 199 14.63 5.53 -0.42
C ILE A 199 14.63 6.08 1.01
N VAL A 200 13.81 7.09 1.29
CA VAL A 200 13.75 7.72 2.61
C VAL A 200 13.20 6.75 3.67
N ARG A 201 12.09 6.06 3.40
CA ARG A 201 11.50 5.09 4.32
C ARG A 201 12.45 3.94 4.65
N ASP A 202 13.03 3.33 3.62
CA ASP A 202 13.85 2.13 3.79
C ASP A 202 15.15 2.47 4.55
N TYR A 203 15.69 3.67 4.34
CA TYR A 203 16.82 4.19 5.12
C TYR A 203 16.43 4.44 6.58
N ASN A 204 15.34 5.18 6.84
CA ASN A 204 14.94 5.60 8.18
C ASN A 204 14.45 4.43 9.05
N PHE A 205 13.69 3.49 8.47
CA PHE A 205 12.93 2.50 9.25
C PHE A 205 13.33 1.04 9.00
N ARG A 206 14.09 0.76 7.93
CA ARG A 206 14.47 -0.61 7.56
C ARG A 206 15.96 -0.88 7.55
N GLY A 207 16.77 0.16 7.80
CA GLY A 207 18.24 0.06 7.81
C GLY A 207 18.83 -0.29 6.44
N ALA A 208 18.11 -0.02 5.35
CA ALA A 208 18.56 -0.30 3.99
C ALA A 208 19.28 0.92 3.39
N SER A 209 20.41 0.70 2.71
CA SER A 209 21.10 1.78 1.99
C SER A 209 20.33 2.22 0.75
N ALA A 210 20.59 3.46 0.28
CA ALA A 210 20.05 3.95 -0.98
C ALA A 210 20.43 3.03 -2.16
N GLU A 211 21.66 2.57 -2.20
CA GLU A 211 22.16 1.66 -3.23
C GLU A 211 21.34 0.37 -3.32
N PHE A 212 21.08 -0.25 -2.18
CA PHE A 212 20.24 -1.45 -2.10
C PHE A 212 18.81 -1.17 -2.59
N THR A 213 18.19 -0.09 -2.12
CA THR A 213 16.82 0.30 -2.52
C THR A 213 16.73 0.59 -4.02
N MET A 214 17.69 1.33 -4.57
CA MET A 214 17.73 1.66 -6.00
C MET A 214 18.00 0.43 -6.87
N THR A 215 18.78 -0.54 -6.38
CA THR A 215 19.00 -1.82 -7.06
C THR A 215 17.70 -2.61 -7.19
N LEU A 216 16.93 -2.69 -6.10
CA LEU A 216 15.64 -3.40 -6.09
C LEU A 216 14.56 -2.69 -6.91
N TRP A 217 14.65 -1.35 -7.10
CA TRP A 217 13.58 -0.57 -7.72
C TRP A 217 13.20 -1.07 -9.12
N LYS A 218 14.16 -1.49 -9.93
CA LYS A 218 13.90 -2.01 -11.28
C LYS A 218 13.05 -3.29 -11.26
N SER A 219 13.27 -4.18 -10.30
CA SER A 219 12.47 -5.41 -10.18
C SER A 219 11.06 -5.11 -9.65
N VAL A 220 10.96 -4.22 -8.67
CA VAL A 220 9.67 -3.71 -8.16
C VAL A 220 8.83 -3.14 -9.30
N ARG A 221 9.41 -2.26 -10.11
CA ARG A 221 8.70 -1.67 -11.26
C ARG A 221 8.24 -2.70 -12.28
N ARG A 222 9.09 -3.69 -12.62
CA ARG A 222 8.70 -4.78 -13.52
C ARG A 222 7.51 -5.57 -13.00
N ASN A 223 7.52 -5.88 -11.71
CA ASN A 223 6.42 -6.61 -11.08
C ASN A 223 5.13 -5.80 -11.08
N GLU A 224 5.20 -4.51 -10.77
CA GLU A 224 4.05 -3.61 -10.80
C GLU A 224 3.45 -3.47 -12.20
N ASP A 225 4.30 -3.31 -13.22
CA ASP A 225 3.88 -3.22 -14.63
C ASP A 225 3.20 -4.51 -15.12
N ALA A 226 3.65 -5.67 -14.62
CA ALA A 226 3.10 -6.96 -15.00
C ALA A 226 1.85 -7.36 -14.20
N ASN A 227 1.81 -7.06 -12.90
CA ASN A 227 0.89 -7.70 -11.97
C ASN A 227 -0.07 -6.73 -11.25
N ILE A 228 0.15 -5.40 -11.32
CA ILE A 228 -0.72 -4.41 -10.67
C ILE A 228 -1.41 -3.52 -11.69
N PHE A 229 -0.63 -2.81 -12.49
CA PHE A 229 -1.17 -1.75 -13.36
C PHE A 229 -2.17 -2.24 -14.41
N PRO A 230 -2.11 -3.47 -14.94
CA PRO A 230 -3.14 -3.96 -15.86
C PRO A 230 -4.54 -4.03 -15.25
N TYR A 231 -4.66 -4.07 -13.90
CA TYR A 231 -5.93 -4.27 -13.19
C TYR A 231 -6.42 -3.02 -12.45
N VAL A 232 -5.69 -1.92 -12.52
CA VAL A 232 -6.04 -0.67 -11.80
C VAL A 232 -7.33 -0.05 -12.33
N ASP A 233 -7.57 -0.16 -13.63
CA ASP A 233 -8.79 0.41 -14.25
C ASP A 233 -10.06 -0.35 -13.90
N ASP A 234 -9.93 -1.60 -13.45
CA ASP A 234 -11.04 -2.45 -12.98
C ASP A 234 -11.40 -2.19 -11.50
N CYS A 235 -10.63 -1.37 -10.78
CA CYS A 235 -10.90 -1.05 -9.40
C CYS A 235 -12.14 -0.16 -9.26
N THR A 236 -12.96 -0.45 -8.22
CA THR A 236 -14.16 0.34 -7.90
C THR A 236 -13.79 1.79 -7.56
N TYR A 237 -12.72 1.97 -6.78
CA TYR A 237 -12.21 3.28 -6.38
C TYR A 237 -10.72 3.40 -6.66
N ARG A 238 -10.30 4.61 -7.08
CA ARG A 238 -8.90 4.97 -7.25
C ARG A 238 -8.59 6.24 -6.48
N ILE A 239 -7.60 6.17 -5.60
CA ILE A 239 -7.19 7.25 -4.72
C ILE A 239 -5.81 7.74 -5.11
N ASP A 240 -5.73 9.01 -5.50
CA ASP A 240 -4.44 9.67 -5.68
C ASP A 240 -3.88 10.10 -4.32
N SER A 241 -2.76 9.50 -3.93
CA SER A 241 -2.03 9.80 -2.70
C SER A 241 -0.88 10.80 -2.89
N THR A 242 -0.88 11.56 -4.00
CA THR A 242 0.08 12.64 -4.21
C THR A 242 -0.21 13.82 -3.29
N HIS A 243 0.83 14.33 -2.63
CA HIS A 243 0.75 15.53 -1.81
C HIS A 243 1.69 16.60 -2.36
N GLY A 244 1.16 17.77 -2.67
CA GLY A 244 1.93 18.83 -3.34
C GLY A 244 3.15 19.36 -2.57
N TYR A 245 3.26 19.05 -1.28
CA TYR A 245 4.39 19.46 -0.43
C TYR A 245 5.52 18.44 -0.35
N GLU A 246 5.31 17.21 -0.83
CA GLU A 246 6.13 16.05 -0.46
C GLU A 246 7.59 16.14 -0.90
N ILE A 247 7.87 16.70 -2.08
CA ILE A 247 9.25 16.85 -2.53
C ILE A 247 10.04 17.77 -1.58
N GLY A 248 9.40 18.83 -1.06
CA GLY A 248 10.01 19.70 -0.07
C GLY A 248 10.35 18.99 1.24
N VAL A 249 9.45 18.12 1.72
CA VAL A 249 9.68 17.31 2.94
C VAL A 249 10.74 16.24 2.72
N LEU A 250 10.74 15.56 1.58
CA LEU A 250 11.71 14.50 1.26
C LEU A 250 13.11 15.03 0.96
N LYS A 251 13.22 16.27 0.47
CA LYS A 251 14.50 16.85 0.03
C LYS A 251 15.63 16.74 1.07
N PRO A 252 15.50 17.17 2.33
CA PRO A 252 16.60 17.12 3.30
C PRO A 252 17.09 15.68 3.56
N TYR A 253 16.19 14.72 3.52
CA TYR A 253 16.53 13.30 3.68
C TYR A 253 17.26 12.78 2.45
N LEU A 254 16.76 13.08 1.25
CA LEU A 254 17.37 12.65 -0.01
C LEU A 254 18.77 13.25 -0.18
N GLU A 255 18.97 14.52 0.13
CA GLU A 255 20.28 15.17 0.08
C GLU A 255 21.29 14.44 0.98
N ARG A 256 20.91 14.11 2.20
CA ARG A 256 21.75 13.34 3.13
C ARG A 256 22.02 11.93 2.61
N ILE A 257 20.98 11.19 2.29
CA ILE A 257 21.06 9.76 1.96
C ILE A 257 21.79 9.51 0.64
N LEU A 258 21.47 10.30 -0.40
CA LEU A 258 22.06 10.12 -1.72
C LEU A 258 23.51 10.64 -1.83
N SER A 259 23.91 11.58 -0.95
CA SER A 259 25.30 12.02 -0.88
C SER A 259 26.27 10.97 -0.29
N GLU A 260 25.73 9.91 0.35
CA GLU A 260 26.52 8.79 0.87
C GLU A 260 26.98 7.82 -0.26
N LEU A 261 26.40 7.91 -1.47
CA LEU A 261 26.81 7.04 -2.58
C LEU A 261 28.18 7.43 -3.12
N CYS A 262 29.05 6.45 -3.23
CA CYS A 262 30.38 6.62 -3.79
C CYS A 262 30.33 6.71 -5.32
N GLU A 263 31.34 7.34 -5.94
CA GLU A 263 31.44 7.52 -7.41
C GLU A 263 31.50 6.18 -8.17
N ASP A 264 31.95 5.12 -7.55
CA ASP A 264 32.02 3.77 -8.12
C ASP A 264 30.68 2.98 -8.02
N SER A 265 29.66 3.54 -7.35
CA SER A 265 28.34 2.94 -7.30
C SER A 265 27.66 2.94 -8.66
N ALA A 266 27.02 1.83 -9.02
CA ALA A 266 26.21 1.71 -10.23
C ALA A 266 25.03 2.71 -10.29
N HIS A 267 24.68 3.31 -9.15
CA HIS A 267 23.57 4.27 -9.02
C HIS A 267 24.02 5.72 -8.84
N TYR A 268 25.34 6.00 -8.87
CA TYR A 268 25.88 7.33 -8.61
C TYR A 268 25.29 8.40 -9.54
N GLU A 269 25.33 8.19 -10.85
CA GLU A 269 24.80 9.14 -11.82
C GLU A 269 23.29 9.39 -11.64
N ARG A 270 22.54 8.35 -11.30
CA ARG A 270 21.11 8.49 -11.01
C ARG A 270 20.86 9.29 -9.74
N ALA A 271 21.62 9.03 -8.69
CA ALA A 271 21.56 9.79 -7.44
C ALA A 271 21.87 11.27 -7.67
N ARG A 272 22.92 11.56 -8.47
CA ARG A 272 23.29 12.91 -8.87
C ARG A 272 22.16 13.62 -9.62
N ALA A 273 21.52 12.94 -10.56
CA ALA A 273 20.38 13.49 -11.30
C ALA A 273 19.20 13.81 -10.38
N VAL A 274 18.92 12.97 -9.40
CA VAL A 274 17.87 13.26 -8.39
C VAL A 274 18.24 14.47 -7.55
N LEU A 275 19.50 14.55 -7.06
CA LEU A 275 20.00 15.69 -6.28
C LEU A 275 19.93 17.01 -7.07
N GLU A 276 20.31 16.99 -8.34
CA GLU A 276 20.19 18.15 -9.22
C GLU A 276 18.74 18.56 -9.41
N LYS A 277 17.85 17.60 -9.65
CA LYS A 277 16.42 17.85 -9.88
C LYS A 277 15.73 18.47 -8.66
N ILE A 278 16.07 18.03 -7.44
CA ILE A 278 15.51 18.58 -6.19
C ILE A 278 16.23 19.86 -5.74
N SER A 279 17.34 20.27 -6.34
CA SER A 279 18.16 21.40 -5.87
C SER A 279 17.36 22.70 -5.75
N SER A 280 16.47 22.97 -6.69
CA SER A 280 15.62 24.17 -6.74
C SER A 280 14.39 24.11 -5.82
N VAL A 281 14.09 22.95 -5.25
CA VAL A 281 12.93 22.76 -4.36
C VAL A 281 13.22 23.40 -3.01
N THR A 282 12.27 24.18 -2.49
CA THR A 282 12.37 24.70 -1.11
C THR A 282 12.15 23.59 -0.11
N PRO A 283 13.09 23.34 0.84
CA PRO A 283 12.90 22.34 1.85
C PRO A 283 11.77 22.70 2.81
N ILE A 284 11.00 21.71 3.25
CA ILE A 284 9.92 21.84 4.24
C ILE A 284 10.29 21.02 5.46
N ASP A 285 10.10 21.60 6.66
CA ASP A 285 10.40 20.93 7.93
C ASP A 285 9.42 19.78 8.18
N ALA A 286 9.93 18.54 8.25
CA ALA A 286 9.15 17.35 8.54
C ALA A 286 8.48 17.35 9.92
N SER A 287 8.93 18.18 10.88
CA SER A 287 8.28 18.33 12.18
C SER A 287 6.89 18.96 12.08
N LEU A 288 6.54 19.57 10.94
CA LEU A 288 5.22 20.10 10.66
C LEU A 288 4.19 19.05 10.26
N ILE A 289 4.65 17.81 9.95
CA ILE A 289 3.77 16.68 9.60
C ILE A 289 3.05 16.19 10.86
N GLU A 290 1.73 16.22 10.83
CA GLU A 290 0.91 15.79 11.96
C GLU A 290 0.88 14.26 12.13
N GLU A 291 0.67 13.79 13.36
CA GLU A 291 0.42 12.37 13.61
C GLU A 291 -0.86 11.96 12.88
N GLY A 292 -0.82 10.82 12.20
CA GLY A 292 -1.92 10.38 11.34
C GLY A 292 -1.80 10.79 9.87
N SER A 293 -0.91 11.74 9.51
CA SER A 293 -0.59 11.99 8.11
C SER A 293 0.03 10.76 7.45
N LEU A 294 -0.31 10.52 6.18
CA LEU A 294 0.31 9.48 5.35
C LEU A 294 1.84 9.58 5.35
N TYR A 295 2.37 10.80 5.48
CA TYR A 295 3.81 11.04 5.42
C TYR A 295 4.60 10.52 6.62
N LYS A 296 3.93 10.22 7.75
CA LYS A 296 4.57 9.52 8.88
C LYS A 296 5.04 8.10 8.56
N GLU A 297 4.62 7.54 7.43
CA GLU A 297 5.18 6.27 6.93
C GLU A 297 6.63 6.43 6.39
N PHE A 298 7.05 7.64 6.05
CA PHE A 298 8.31 7.87 5.34
C PHE A 298 9.34 8.67 6.16
N VAL A 299 8.87 9.63 7.02
CA VAL A 299 9.72 10.61 7.71
C VAL A 299 9.50 10.67 9.22
#